data_de6a7e8a029d9d8e212a23a30a85a0d7
#
_entry.id   de6a7e8a029d9d8e212a23a30a85a0d7
#
_cell.length_a   1.000
_cell.length_b   1.000
_cell.length_c   1.000
_cell.angle_alpha   90.00
_cell.angle_beta   90.00
_cell.angle_gamma   90.00
#
_symmetry.space_group_name_H-M   'P 1'
#
loop_
_entity.id
_entity.type
_entity.pdbx_description
1 polymer ?
#
loop_
_entity_poly.entity_id
_entity_poly.type
_entity_poly.pdbx_seq_one_letter_code
_entity_poly.pdbx_strand_id
1 'polypeptide(L)'
;MSNITIALAGNPNCGKTTLFNALTGASQYVGNWPGVTVEKKEGRLKGHKNIIIEDLPGIYSLSPYTLEEVVSRNYLVTDHPSLILNLVDGSNLERNLYLTTQLCELGVPVIIALNMMDIVRKRGDRIDTEKLSRDLGCQVLEISALKGTGIRELVDAAVKT
;
A
#
# COMPACT_ATOMS: atom_id res chain seq x y z
N MET A 1 2.06 12.42 -22.18
CA MET A 1 1.92 11.11 -21.53
C MET A 1 1.01 11.21 -20.32
N SER A 2 0.08 10.30 -20.21
CA SER A 2 -0.80 10.26 -19.06
C SER A 2 -0.04 9.83 -17.80
N ASN A 3 -0.36 10.42 -16.66
CA ASN A 3 0.18 10.00 -15.39
C ASN A 3 -0.42 8.67 -14.96
N ILE A 4 0.40 7.83 -14.35
CA ILE A 4 -0.02 6.58 -13.75
C ILE A 4 -0.16 6.84 -12.25
N THR A 5 -1.26 6.41 -11.65
CA THR A 5 -1.49 6.57 -10.22
C THR A 5 -1.44 5.22 -9.52
N ILE A 6 -0.65 5.15 -8.47
CA ILE A 6 -0.54 3.99 -7.59
C ILE A 6 -1.10 4.37 -6.23
N ALA A 7 -2.08 3.64 -5.75
CA ALA A 7 -2.64 3.84 -4.42
C ALA A 7 -1.85 3.02 -3.40
N LEU A 8 -1.41 3.67 -2.33
CA LEU A 8 -0.73 3.01 -1.23
C LEU A 8 -1.73 2.81 -0.09
N ALA A 9 -2.06 1.57 0.21
CA ALA A 9 -3.09 1.21 1.18
C ALA A 9 -2.54 0.29 2.26
N GLY A 10 -3.03 0.41 3.47
CA GLY A 10 -2.62 -0.46 4.58
C GLY A 10 -3.27 -0.06 5.89
N ASN A 11 -3.11 -0.92 6.87
CA ASN A 11 -3.60 -0.65 8.23
C ASN A 11 -2.82 0.49 8.87
N PRO A 12 -3.39 1.18 9.86
CA PRO A 12 -2.61 2.13 10.64
C PRO A 12 -1.39 1.46 11.28
N ASN A 13 -0.27 2.18 11.31
CA ASN A 13 0.98 1.71 11.94
C ASN A 13 1.64 0.50 11.28
N CYS A 14 1.37 0.26 9.99
CA CYS A 14 2.03 -0.83 9.26
C CYS A 14 3.35 -0.41 8.59
N GLY A 15 3.77 0.83 8.78
CA GLY A 15 4.98 1.37 8.14
C GLY A 15 4.72 2.16 6.87
N LYS A 16 3.47 2.52 6.62
CA LYS A 16 3.05 3.14 5.36
C LYS A 16 3.70 4.51 5.13
N THR A 17 3.79 5.35 6.16
CA THR A 17 4.45 6.66 6.07
C THR A 17 5.92 6.51 5.69
N THR A 18 6.62 5.57 6.33
CA THR A 18 8.03 5.30 6.03
C THR A 18 8.20 4.85 4.58
N LEU A 19 7.34 3.96 4.11
CA LEU A 19 7.39 3.50 2.73
C LEU A 19 7.08 4.64 1.75
N PHE A 20 6.05 5.43 2.03
CA PHE A 20 5.69 6.58 1.19
C PHE A 20 6.86 7.54 1.03
N ASN A 21 7.53 7.87 2.13
CA ASN A 21 8.70 8.75 2.10
C ASN A 21 9.86 8.14 1.30
N ALA A 22 10.08 6.84 1.43
CA ALA A 22 11.11 6.14 0.68
C ALA A 22 10.85 6.15 -0.82
N LEU A 23 9.58 6.03 -1.21
CA LEU A 23 9.18 6.00 -2.62
C LEU A 23 9.21 7.38 -3.28
N THR A 24 8.84 8.43 -2.55
CA THR A 24 8.63 9.77 -3.13
C THR A 24 9.76 10.77 -2.82
N GLY A 25 10.45 10.59 -1.71
CA GLY A 25 11.47 11.55 -1.30
C GLY A 25 10.88 12.92 -1.00
N ALA A 26 11.46 13.96 -1.62
CA ALA A 26 11.05 15.34 -1.40
C ALA A 26 9.85 15.77 -2.25
N SER A 27 9.44 14.98 -3.23
CA SER A 27 8.37 15.33 -4.18
C SER A 27 7.01 14.98 -3.62
N GLN A 28 6.60 15.65 -2.52
CA GLN A 28 5.34 15.37 -1.84
C GLN A 28 4.43 16.59 -1.82
N TYR A 29 3.14 16.34 -1.91
CA TYR A 29 2.09 17.31 -1.69
C TYR A 29 1.22 16.84 -0.53
N VAL A 30 0.92 17.74 0.40
CA VAL A 30 0.09 17.46 1.58
C VAL A 30 -1.07 18.45 1.60
N GLY A 31 -2.27 17.93 1.77
CA GLY A 31 -3.50 18.74 1.86
C GLY A 31 -4.57 17.93 2.55
N ASN A 32 -5.82 18.23 2.24
CA ASN A 32 -6.96 17.47 2.73
C ASN A 32 -7.76 16.91 1.57
N TRP A 33 -8.40 15.76 1.79
CA TRP A 33 -9.37 15.25 0.83
C TRP A 33 -10.53 16.25 0.69
N PRO A 34 -11.10 16.39 -0.52
CA PRO A 34 -12.15 17.39 -0.74
C PRO A 34 -13.32 17.27 0.24
N GLY A 35 -13.67 18.40 0.88
CA GLY A 35 -14.82 18.50 1.77
C GLY A 35 -14.68 17.88 3.15
N VAL A 36 -13.49 17.37 3.50
CA VAL A 36 -13.27 16.69 4.78
C VAL A 36 -11.93 17.11 5.40
N THR A 37 -11.72 16.75 6.67
CA THR A 37 -10.50 17.06 7.42
C THR A 37 -9.46 15.95 7.35
N VAL A 38 -9.70 14.90 6.58
CA VAL A 38 -8.76 13.79 6.42
C VAL A 38 -7.59 14.23 5.56
N GLU A 39 -6.38 13.99 6.04
CA GLU A 39 -5.15 14.39 5.35
C GLU A 39 -4.96 13.60 4.05
N LYS A 40 -4.61 14.31 3.00
CA LYS A 40 -4.27 13.75 1.70
C LYS A 40 -2.80 13.96 1.43
N LYS A 41 -2.09 12.89 1.12
CA LYS A 41 -0.69 12.94 0.73
C LYS A 41 -0.51 12.29 -0.62
N GLU A 42 0.19 12.98 -1.51
CA GLU A 42 0.58 12.39 -2.78
C GLU A 42 1.99 12.81 -3.11
N GLY A 43 2.66 12.04 -3.96
CA GLY A 43 4.01 12.36 -4.37
C GLY A 43 4.37 11.63 -5.65
N ARG A 44 5.45 12.08 -6.28
CA ARG A 44 5.96 11.44 -7.49
C ARG A 44 6.98 10.38 -7.10
N LEU A 45 6.90 9.23 -7.75
CA LEU A 45 7.85 8.14 -7.54
C LEU A 45 9.25 8.59 -7.98
N LYS A 46 10.24 8.38 -7.14
CA LYS A 46 11.64 8.70 -7.47
C LYS A 46 12.05 8.00 -8.76
N GLY A 47 12.62 8.75 -9.69
CA GLY A 47 13.07 8.22 -10.97
C GLY A 47 11.95 7.97 -11.99
N HIS A 48 10.72 8.23 -11.64
CA HIS A 48 9.55 8.00 -12.51
C HIS A 48 8.55 9.14 -12.35
N LYS A 49 8.81 10.28 -12.95
CA LYS A 49 8.03 11.50 -12.78
C LYS A 49 6.56 11.38 -13.24
N ASN A 50 6.26 10.41 -14.09
CA ASN A 50 4.91 10.16 -14.57
C ASN A 50 4.11 9.25 -13.65
N ILE A 51 4.69 8.76 -12.56
CA ILE A 51 4.02 7.90 -11.59
C ILE A 51 3.76 8.67 -10.32
N ILE A 52 2.48 8.77 -9.95
CA ILE A 52 2.04 9.44 -8.73
C ILE A 52 1.65 8.38 -7.70
N ILE A 53 2.19 8.52 -6.50
CA ILE A 53 1.81 7.66 -5.37
C ILE A 53 0.79 8.43 -4.53
N GLU A 54 -0.40 7.87 -4.39
CA GLU A 54 -1.45 8.42 -3.55
C GLU A 54 -1.46 7.67 -2.23
N ASP A 55 -1.12 8.35 -1.13
CA ASP A 55 -1.08 7.72 0.18
C ASP A 55 -2.48 7.78 0.82
N LEU A 56 -3.17 6.66 0.83
CA LEU A 56 -4.51 6.59 1.43
C LEU A 56 -4.42 6.60 2.95
N PRO A 57 -5.47 7.06 3.65
CA PRO A 57 -5.52 6.96 5.11
C PRO A 57 -5.34 5.52 5.58
N GLY A 58 -4.71 5.33 6.73
CA GLY A 58 -4.61 4.01 7.35
C GLY A 58 -5.98 3.48 7.72
N ILE A 59 -6.34 2.30 7.23
CA ILE A 59 -7.66 1.71 7.44
C ILE A 59 -7.55 0.21 7.69
N TYR A 60 -8.54 -0.35 8.40
CA TYR A 60 -8.60 -1.79 8.64
C TYR A 60 -9.50 -2.51 7.65
N SER A 61 -10.39 -1.78 6.98
CA SER A 61 -11.34 -2.34 6.01
C SER A 61 -11.85 -1.23 5.09
N LEU A 62 -12.62 -1.61 4.07
CA LEU A 62 -13.31 -0.67 3.20
C LEU A 62 -14.78 -0.48 3.62
N SER A 63 -15.12 -0.90 4.81
CA SER A 63 -16.46 -0.70 5.38
C SER A 63 -16.66 0.77 5.73
N PRO A 64 -17.83 1.36 5.46
CA PRO A 64 -18.03 2.80 5.61
C PRO A 64 -18.35 3.23 7.05
N TYR A 65 -17.54 2.82 8.02
CA TYR A 65 -17.75 3.14 9.43
C TYR A 65 -17.00 4.37 9.92
N THR A 66 -15.86 4.66 9.30
CA THR A 66 -15.07 5.85 9.65
C THR A 66 -14.94 6.74 8.43
N LEU A 67 -14.60 8.01 8.66
CA LEU A 67 -14.37 8.96 7.58
C LEU A 67 -13.20 8.52 6.70
N GLU A 68 -12.14 7.99 7.30
CA GLU A 68 -10.97 7.49 6.60
C GLU A 68 -11.33 6.32 5.67
N GLU A 69 -12.20 5.42 6.14
CA GLU A 69 -12.66 4.29 5.33
C GLU A 69 -13.54 4.74 4.17
N VAL A 70 -14.42 5.71 4.42
CA VAL A 70 -15.27 6.30 3.36
C VAL A 70 -14.43 6.97 2.30
N VAL A 71 -13.45 7.78 2.70
CA VAL A 71 -12.54 8.47 1.78
C VAL A 71 -11.77 7.48 0.92
N SER A 72 -11.18 6.45 1.54
CA SER A 72 -10.38 5.45 0.85
C SER A 72 -11.22 4.65 -0.14
N ARG A 73 -12.40 4.21 0.28
CA ARG A 73 -13.31 3.46 -0.58
C ARG A 73 -13.75 4.28 -1.77
N ASN A 74 -14.18 5.52 -1.55
CA ASN A 74 -14.64 6.39 -2.63
C ASN A 74 -13.53 6.65 -3.64
N TYR A 75 -12.31 6.88 -3.17
CA TYR A 75 -11.15 7.06 -4.05
C TYR A 75 -10.93 5.83 -4.92
N LEU A 76 -10.88 4.65 -4.31
CA LEU A 76 -10.57 3.41 -5.04
C LEU A 76 -11.65 3.05 -6.06
N VAL A 77 -12.90 3.31 -5.74
CA VAL A 77 -14.03 2.99 -6.63
C VAL A 77 -14.18 4.04 -7.74
N THR A 78 -13.95 5.32 -7.42
CA THR A 78 -14.20 6.42 -8.36
C THR A 78 -12.99 6.74 -9.24
N ASP A 79 -11.80 6.82 -8.64
CA ASP A 79 -10.61 7.28 -9.35
C ASP A 79 -9.87 6.15 -10.10
N HIS A 80 -10.14 4.90 -9.76
CA HIS A 80 -9.56 3.73 -10.43
C HIS A 80 -8.04 3.82 -10.60
N PRO A 81 -7.25 3.74 -9.52
CA PRO A 81 -5.80 3.76 -9.67
C PRO A 81 -5.33 2.58 -10.53
N SER A 82 -4.18 2.74 -11.18
CA SER A 82 -3.62 1.70 -12.04
C SER A 82 -3.13 0.49 -11.26
N LEU A 83 -2.75 0.70 -10.00
CA LEU A 83 -2.20 -0.34 -9.14
C LEU A 83 -2.45 0.03 -7.68
N ILE A 84 -2.67 -0.98 -6.85
CA ILE A 84 -2.72 -0.81 -5.40
C ILE A 84 -1.48 -1.49 -4.81
N LEU A 85 -0.67 -0.72 -4.09
CA LEU A 85 0.38 -1.28 -3.25
C LEU A 85 -0.21 -1.44 -1.85
N ASN A 86 -0.46 -2.68 -1.47
CA ASN A 86 -1.02 -2.98 -0.14
C ASN A 86 0.11 -3.32 0.82
N LEU A 87 0.39 -2.44 1.74
CA LEU A 87 1.40 -2.65 2.76
C LEU A 87 0.80 -3.48 3.88
N VAL A 88 1.41 -4.63 4.15
CA VAL A 88 0.93 -5.61 5.12
C VAL A 88 1.98 -5.79 6.21
N ASP A 89 1.56 -5.65 7.47
CA ASP A 89 2.42 -5.91 8.62
C ASP A 89 2.44 -7.42 8.89
N GLY A 90 3.56 -8.07 8.58
CA GLY A 90 3.71 -9.50 8.75
C GLY A 90 3.61 -9.97 10.20
N SER A 91 3.86 -9.09 11.16
CA SER A 91 3.74 -9.42 12.58
C SER A 91 2.28 -9.47 13.07
N ASN A 92 1.35 -8.96 12.25
CA ASN A 92 -0.10 -8.98 12.51
C ASN A 92 -0.83 -9.40 11.22
N LEU A 93 -0.40 -10.46 10.61
CA LEU A 93 -0.80 -10.86 9.27
C LEU A 93 -2.31 -11.00 9.11
N GLU A 94 -2.95 -11.77 9.97
CA GLU A 94 -4.38 -12.06 9.89
C GLU A 94 -5.23 -10.79 9.87
N ARG A 95 -4.94 -9.86 10.77
CA ARG A 95 -5.65 -8.59 10.86
C ARG A 95 -5.47 -7.75 9.60
N ASN A 96 -4.24 -7.75 9.04
CA ASN A 96 -3.94 -6.99 7.84
C ASN A 96 -4.60 -7.58 6.59
N LEU A 97 -4.70 -8.90 6.51
CA LEU A 97 -5.25 -9.57 5.33
C LEU A 97 -6.74 -9.34 5.14
N TYR A 98 -7.45 -8.93 6.16
CA TYR A 98 -8.86 -8.56 6.03
C TYR A 98 -9.04 -7.44 5.00
N LEU A 99 -8.26 -6.39 5.11
CA LEU A 99 -8.25 -5.31 4.11
C LEU A 99 -7.79 -5.83 2.74
N THR A 100 -6.76 -6.66 2.72
CA THR A 100 -6.19 -7.20 1.49
C THR A 100 -7.25 -7.92 0.65
N THR A 101 -8.07 -8.75 1.26
CA THR A 101 -9.12 -9.48 0.54
C THR A 101 -10.13 -8.52 -0.10
N GLN A 102 -10.48 -7.44 0.59
CA GLN A 102 -11.37 -6.43 0.05
C GLN A 102 -10.75 -5.67 -1.12
N LEU A 103 -9.46 -5.35 -1.02
CA LEU A 103 -8.74 -4.68 -2.11
C LEU A 103 -8.67 -5.56 -3.35
N CYS A 104 -8.44 -6.86 -3.18
CA CYS A 104 -8.37 -7.80 -4.30
C CYS A 104 -9.71 -7.93 -5.03
N GLU A 105 -10.82 -7.66 -4.37
CA GLU A 105 -12.15 -7.75 -4.98
C GLU A 105 -12.50 -6.56 -5.87
N LEU A 106 -11.71 -5.48 -5.83
CA LEU A 106 -12.01 -4.26 -6.59
C LEU A 106 -11.71 -4.38 -8.10
N GLY A 107 -10.98 -5.40 -8.52
CA GLY A 107 -10.61 -5.58 -9.92
C GLY A 107 -9.39 -4.76 -10.34
N VAL A 108 -8.77 -4.02 -9.44
CA VAL A 108 -7.52 -3.29 -9.68
C VAL A 108 -6.35 -4.21 -9.33
N PRO A 109 -5.27 -4.24 -10.11
CA PRO A 109 -4.09 -5.04 -9.74
C PRO A 109 -3.56 -4.67 -8.36
N VAL A 110 -3.21 -5.67 -7.56
CA VAL A 110 -2.68 -5.48 -6.20
C VAL A 110 -1.32 -6.14 -6.08
N ILE A 111 -0.36 -5.43 -5.52
CA ILE A 111 0.92 -6.00 -5.09
C ILE A 111 0.99 -5.84 -3.57
N ILE A 112 1.31 -6.93 -2.88
CA ILE A 112 1.44 -6.92 -1.43
C ILE A 112 2.91 -6.66 -1.08
N ALA A 113 3.14 -5.60 -0.31
CA ALA A 113 4.44 -5.31 0.29
C ALA A 113 4.41 -5.81 1.73
N LEU A 114 5.05 -6.95 1.98
CA LEU A 114 5.06 -7.60 3.28
C LEU A 114 6.19 -7.01 4.12
N ASN A 115 5.82 -6.23 5.12
CA ASN A 115 6.74 -5.48 5.98
C ASN A 115 6.86 -6.14 7.36
N MET A 116 7.79 -5.70 8.16
CA MET A 116 8.01 -6.15 9.54
C MET A 116 8.46 -7.61 9.66
N MET A 117 9.09 -8.14 8.63
CA MET A 117 9.53 -9.55 8.63
C MET A 117 10.64 -9.84 9.62
N ASP A 118 11.41 -8.83 10.02
CA ASP A 118 12.42 -8.96 11.08
C ASP A 118 11.75 -9.34 12.41
N ILE A 119 10.59 -8.77 12.70
CA ILE A 119 9.81 -9.11 13.92
C ILE A 119 9.30 -10.55 13.83
N VAL A 120 8.80 -10.95 12.66
CA VAL A 120 8.31 -12.30 12.42
C VAL A 120 9.41 -13.32 12.66
N ARG A 121 10.61 -13.07 12.13
CA ARG A 121 11.76 -13.97 12.29
C ARG A 121 12.22 -14.05 13.74
N LYS A 122 12.20 -12.95 14.47
CA LYS A 122 12.57 -12.93 15.90
C LYS A 122 11.62 -13.77 16.75
N ARG A 123 10.35 -13.84 16.36
CA ARG A 123 9.34 -14.66 17.04
C ARG A 123 9.48 -16.15 16.71
N GLY A 124 10.28 -16.48 15.72
CA GLY A 124 10.39 -17.85 15.22
C GLY A 124 9.27 -18.24 14.27
N ASP A 125 8.45 -17.28 13.85
CA ASP A 125 7.36 -17.53 12.92
C ASP A 125 7.85 -17.50 11.48
N ARG A 126 7.09 -18.14 10.60
CA ARG A 126 7.37 -18.17 9.16
C ARG A 126 6.10 -17.84 8.39
N ILE A 127 6.25 -17.07 7.31
CA ILE A 127 5.16 -16.78 6.39
C ILE A 127 5.56 -17.37 5.04
N ASP A 128 4.71 -18.27 4.52
CA ASP A 128 4.90 -18.84 3.19
C ASP A 128 4.36 -17.83 2.16
N THR A 129 5.25 -17.00 1.64
CA THR A 129 4.88 -15.94 0.69
C THR A 129 4.38 -16.49 -0.63
N GLU A 130 4.88 -17.65 -1.07
CA GLU A 130 4.43 -18.28 -2.31
C GLU A 130 2.99 -18.75 -2.19
N LYS A 131 2.66 -19.41 -1.08
CA LYS A 131 1.30 -19.85 -0.81
C LYS A 131 0.36 -18.67 -0.67
N LEU A 132 0.77 -17.65 0.06
CA LEU A 132 -0.01 -16.42 0.23
C LEU A 132 -0.31 -15.77 -1.12
N SER A 133 0.70 -15.68 -1.97
CA SER A 133 0.55 -15.14 -3.33
C SER A 133 -0.46 -15.93 -4.15
N ARG A 134 -0.38 -17.26 -4.10
CA ARG A 134 -1.32 -18.12 -4.83
C ARG A 134 -2.74 -18.00 -4.31
N ASP A 135 -2.90 -18.01 -2.99
CA ASP A 135 -4.23 -17.96 -2.37
C ASP A 135 -4.93 -16.64 -2.62
N LEU A 136 -4.19 -15.53 -2.65
CA LEU A 136 -4.74 -14.19 -2.87
C LEU A 136 -4.78 -13.80 -4.34
N GLY A 137 -4.04 -14.51 -5.19
CA GLY A 137 -3.97 -14.20 -6.62
C GLY A 137 -3.21 -12.92 -6.92
N CYS A 138 -2.29 -12.49 -6.05
CA CYS A 138 -1.49 -11.30 -6.27
C CYS A 138 -0.04 -11.52 -5.82
N GLN A 139 0.86 -10.71 -6.36
CA GLN A 139 2.29 -10.80 -6.04
C GLN A 139 2.55 -10.35 -4.61
N VAL A 140 3.42 -11.08 -3.91
CA VAL A 140 3.83 -10.76 -2.53
C VAL A 140 5.34 -10.56 -2.52
N LEU A 141 5.78 -9.40 -2.05
CA LEU A 141 7.20 -9.05 -1.95
C LEU A 141 7.54 -8.68 -0.51
N GLU A 142 8.61 -9.25 0.03
CA GLU A 142 9.08 -8.89 1.36
C GLU A 142 9.90 -7.61 1.28
N ILE A 143 9.61 -6.67 2.19
CA ILE A 143 10.34 -5.41 2.28
C ILE A 143 10.65 -5.10 3.74
N SER A 144 11.58 -4.17 3.96
CA SER A 144 11.72 -3.45 5.22
C SER A 144 11.72 -1.96 4.89
N ALA A 145 10.59 -1.31 5.16
CA ALA A 145 10.46 0.12 4.91
C ALA A 145 11.47 0.91 5.74
N LEU A 146 11.68 0.49 6.98
CA LEU A 146 12.62 1.15 7.90
C LEU A 146 14.08 1.02 7.43
N LYS A 147 14.47 -0.17 6.99
CA LYS A 147 15.86 -0.44 6.55
C LYS A 147 16.09 -0.11 5.08
N GLY A 148 15.02 0.10 4.32
CA GLY A 148 15.10 0.36 2.89
C GLY A 148 15.36 -0.88 2.04
N THR A 149 15.23 -2.09 2.59
CA THR A 149 15.45 -3.32 1.82
C THR A 149 14.19 -3.75 1.08
N GLY A 150 14.35 -4.31 -0.12
CA GLY A 150 13.25 -4.78 -0.94
C GLY A 150 12.47 -3.68 -1.65
N ILE A 151 12.80 -2.41 -1.41
CA ILE A 151 12.10 -1.26 -2.01
C ILE A 151 12.32 -1.23 -3.52
N ARG A 152 13.54 -1.49 -3.98
CA ARG A 152 13.86 -1.47 -5.40
C ARG A 152 13.08 -2.54 -6.16
N GLU A 153 13.00 -3.74 -5.61
CA GLU A 153 12.24 -4.84 -6.20
C GLU A 153 10.74 -4.50 -6.24
N LEU A 154 10.25 -3.82 -5.21
CA LEU A 154 8.87 -3.37 -5.15
C LEU A 154 8.57 -2.34 -6.24
N VAL A 155 9.46 -1.37 -6.41
CA VAL A 155 9.33 -0.34 -7.47
C VAL A 155 9.36 -1.00 -8.84
N ASP A 156 10.30 -1.92 -9.07
CA ASP A 156 10.41 -2.60 -10.37
C ASP A 156 9.13 -3.38 -10.69
N ALA A 157 8.58 -4.08 -9.72
CA ALA A 157 7.31 -4.81 -9.90
C ALA A 157 6.14 -3.86 -10.18
N ALA A 158 6.08 -2.74 -9.47
CA ALA A 158 5.02 -1.74 -9.63
C ALA A 158 5.07 -1.10 -11.03
N VAL A 159 6.25 -0.78 -11.51
CA VAL A 159 6.44 -0.14 -12.82
C VAL A 159 6.07 -1.08 -13.96
N LYS A 160 6.27 -2.37 -13.79
CA LYS A 160 5.95 -3.38 -14.81
C LYS A 160 4.47 -3.72 -14.91
N THR A 161 3.68 -3.35 -13.92
CA THR A 161 2.23 -3.63 -13.90
C THR A 161 1.37 -2.56 -14.60
#